data_0113c2b4b4dec9c0b352e93c39972d95
#
_entry.id   0113c2b4b4dec9c0b352e93c39972d95
#
_cell.length_a   1.000
_cell.length_b   1.000
_cell.length_c   1.000
_cell.angle_alpha   90.00
_cell.angle_beta   90.00
_cell.angle_gamma   90.00
#
_symmetry.space_group_name_H-M   'P 1'
#
loop_
_entity.id
_entity.type
_entity.pdbx_description
1 polymer ?
#
loop_
_entity_poly.entity_id
_entity_poly.type
_entity_poly.pdbx_seq_one_letter_code
_entity_poly.pdbx_strand_id
1 'polypeptide(L)'
;MSAKDVKFGDSARSKMIAGVNVLADAVKVTLGPKGRNVVIDRSFGAPHITKDGVTVAKEITLKDKFENMGAQLVREVSSKTNDIAGDGTTTATVLAQAILNEGIKSVTAGMNPMDLKRGIDIAVKTVVENIRSIAKPADDFKAIEQVGSISANSDTTVGKLIAQAMEKVGKEGVITVEEGSGFEDALDVVEGMQFDRGYISPYFANKQDTLTAELENPFILLVDKKISNIRELISVLEAVAKTGKPLLIIAEDVEGEALATLVVNNMRGIIKVCAVKAPGFGDRRKAMLQDIAILTGATVISEEVGMSLEQATLQDLGTAHKITVSKENTVIVDGAGDAAAIAERVQQIRAQIEESTSEYDREKLQERVAKLAGGVAVIKIGAATEVEMKEKKDRVDDALHATRAAVEEGVVAGGGVALVRAVNALEGLKGANEDQTAGINILRRAIEAPLRQIVANAGDEPSVVINAVKNGEGNFGYNAATGEYGDMLEMGILDPAKVTRSALEHAASVAGLMLTTECMITDIPEDKPAAPDMGGMGGMGGMM
;
A
#
# COMPACT_ATOMS: atom_id res chain seq x y z
N MET A 1 8.34 -25.04 -25.91
CA MET A 1 7.54 -25.04 -24.64
C MET A 1 8.24 -26.01 -23.71
N SER A 2 8.59 -25.58 -22.49
CA SER A 2 9.17 -26.46 -21.47
C SER A 2 8.16 -27.52 -21.05
N ALA A 3 8.62 -28.73 -20.71
CA ALA A 3 7.78 -29.79 -20.17
C ALA A 3 7.18 -29.32 -18.82
N LYS A 4 5.97 -29.82 -18.50
CA LYS A 4 5.26 -29.46 -17.28
C LYS A 4 5.31 -30.62 -16.28
N ASP A 5 5.51 -30.28 -15.00
CA ASP A 5 5.27 -31.17 -13.87
C ASP A 5 3.87 -30.90 -13.32
N VAL A 6 3.08 -31.96 -13.11
CA VAL A 6 1.68 -31.86 -12.71
C VAL A 6 1.44 -32.71 -11.48
N LYS A 7 0.87 -32.10 -10.42
CA LYS A 7 0.47 -32.80 -9.19
C LYS A 7 -1.02 -32.67 -8.96
N PHE A 8 -1.62 -33.73 -8.43
CA PHE A 8 -3.05 -33.82 -8.16
C PHE A 8 -3.34 -34.15 -6.70
N GLY A 9 -4.55 -33.84 -6.27
CA GLY A 9 -5.13 -34.25 -5.00
C GLY A 9 -4.26 -33.91 -3.81
N ASP A 10 -4.08 -34.87 -2.91
CA ASP A 10 -3.33 -34.66 -1.66
C ASP A 10 -1.85 -34.32 -1.88
N SER A 11 -1.25 -34.81 -2.97
CA SER A 11 0.14 -34.47 -3.33
C SER A 11 0.29 -32.99 -3.69
N ALA A 12 -0.69 -32.39 -4.37
CA ALA A 12 -0.71 -30.97 -4.69
C ALA A 12 -1.00 -30.15 -3.43
N ARG A 13 -2.04 -30.53 -2.68
CA ARG A 13 -2.47 -29.82 -1.47
C ARG A 13 -1.38 -29.78 -0.38
N SER A 14 -0.71 -30.90 -0.10
CA SER A 14 0.35 -30.93 0.91
C SER A 14 1.53 -30.01 0.58
N LYS A 15 1.94 -29.93 -0.68
CA LYS A 15 2.99 -29.02 -1.13
C LYS A 15 2.57 -27.55 -1.02
N MET A 16 1.36 -27.25 -1.46
CA MET A 16 0.80 -25.89 -1.35
C MET A 16 0.75 -25.43 0.11
N ILE A 17 0.25 -26.27 1.02
CA ILE A 17 0.16 -25.95 2.46
C ILE A 17 1.54 -25.76 3.07
N ALA A 18 2.53 -26.59 2.71
CA ALA A 18 3.89 -26.42 3.19
C ALA A 18 4.44 -25.03 2.84
N GLY A 19 4.24 -24.58 1.62
CA GLY A 19 4.63 -23.23 1.18
C GLY A 19 3.93 -22.12 1.93
N VAL A 20 2.60 -22.24 2.13
CA VAL A 20 1.82 -21.32 2.95
C VAL A 20 2.37 -21.21 4.35
N ASN A 21 2.62 -22.34 5.00
CA ASN A 21 3.09 -22.36 6.37
C ASN A 21 4.47 -21.72 6.51
N VAL A 22 5.40 -22.00 5.60
CA VAL A 22 6.74 -21.37 5.63
C VAL A 22 6.63 -19.85 5.57
N LEU A 23 5.84 -19.29 4.64
CA LEU A 23 5.67 -17.86 4.53
C LEU A 23 4.94 -17.29 5.75
N ALA A 24 3.81 -17.86 6.12
CA ALA A 24 2.99 -17.33 7.22
C ALA A 24 3.73 -17.42 8.57
N ASP A 25 4.51 -18.48 8.81
CA ASP A 25 5.30 -18.63 10.03
C ASP A 25 6.42 -17.59 10.13
N ALA A 26 7.01 -17.17 9.00
CA ALA A 26 7.98 -16.09 8.98
C ALA A 26 7.34 -14.71 9.20
N VAL A 27 6.15 -14.49 8.66
CA VAL A 27 5.43 -13.20 8.77
C VAL A 27 4.81 -13.03 10.17
N LYS A 28 4.17 -14.06 10.73
CA LYS A 28 3.37 -13.96 11.97
C LYS A 28 4.18 -13.61 13.22
N VAL A 29 5.52 -13.78 13.21
CA VAL A 29 6.38 -13.41 14.34
C VAL A 29 6.42 -11.91 14.58
N THR A 30 6.03 -11.11 13.59
CA THR A 30 6.00 -9.64 13.66
C THR A 30 4.73 -9.10 14.33
N LEU A 31 3.68 -9.93 14.49
CA LEU A 31 2.35 -9.48 14.89
C LEU A 31 2.27 -9.06 16.36
N GLY A 32 1.66 -7.89 16.59
CA GLY A 32 1.29 -7.36 17.90
C GLY A 32 2.43 -6.61 18.61
N PRO A 33 2.17 -6.06 19.80
CA PRO A 33 3.09 -5.15 20.51
C PRO A 33 4.42 -5.81 20.92
N LYS A 34 4.44 -7.13 21.13
CA LYS A 34 5.65 -7.92 21.40
C LYS A 34 6.12 -8.71 20.18
N GLY A 35 5.64 -8.37 18.98
CA GLY A 35 6.15 -8.88 17.72
C GLY A 35 7.64 -8.57 17.52
N ARG A 36 8.36 -9.44 16.81
CA ARG A 36 9.81 -9.36 16.63
C ARG A 36 10.17 -8.98 15.21
N ASN A 37 11.36 -8.42 15.06
CA ASN A 37 11.92 -8.10 13.75
C ASN A 37 12.30 -9.36 12.98
N VAL A 38 12.18 -9.28 11.67
CA VAL A 38 12.76 -10.22 10.70
C VAL A 38 13.96 -9.57 10.05
N VAL A 39 15.05 -10.34 9.88
CA VAL A 39 16.27 -9.89 9.21
C VAL A 39 16.30 -10.52 7.83
N ILE A 40 16.42 -9.68 6.80
CA ILE A 40 16.41 -10.06 5.40
C ILE A 40 17.79 -9.79 4.81
N ASP A 41 18.40 -10.80 4.19
CA ASP A 41 19.68 -10.66 3.49
C ASP A 41 19.52 -9.80 2.22
N ARG A 42 20.54 -9.01 1.91
CA ARG A 42 20.60 -8.22 0.69
C ARG A 42 21.88 -8.52 -0.07
N SER A 43 21.77 -8.63 -1.39
CA SER A 43 22.93 -8.86 -2.27
C SER A 43 23.98 -7.76 -2.18
N PHE A 44 23.60 -6.55 -1.79
CA PHE A 44 24.48 -5.40 -1.59
C PHE A 44 23.98 -4.55 -0.41
N GLY A 45 24.92 -4.09 0.43
CA GLY A 45 24.61 -3.25 1.59
C GLY A 45 24.37 -4.05 2.88
N ALA A 46 23.84 -3.38 3.90
CA ALA A 46 23.48 -4.01 5.16
C ALA A 46 22.19 -4.83 5.04
N PRO A 47 22.02 -5.91 5.85
CA PRO A 47 20.76 -6.62 5.94
C PRO A 47 19.60 -5.67 6.28
N HIS A 48 18.44 -5.93 5.72
CA HIS A 48 17.22 -5.18 6.02
C HIS A 48 16.55 -5.77 7.26
N ILE A 49 16.24 -4.93 8.24
CA ILE A 49 15.52 -5.31 9.46
C ILE A 49 14.15 -4.67 9.40
N THR A 50 13.10 -5.47 9.49
CA THR A 50 11.72 -4.97 9.39
C THR A 50 10.75 -5.76 10.26
N LYS A 51 9.62 -5.13 10.61
CA LYS A 51 8.42 -5.78 11.17
C LYS A 51 7.25 -5.78 10.19
N ASP A 52 7.39 -5.10 9.05
CA ASP A 52 6.34 -5.05 8.05
C ASP A 52 6.11 -6.42 7.40
N GLY A 53 4.86 -6.90 7.52
CA GLY A 53 4.47 -8.23 7.04
C GLY A 53 4.53 -8.37 5.51
N VAL A 54 4.21 -7.32 4.76
CA VAL A 54 4.25 -7.39 3.29
C VAL A 54 5.68 -7.43 2.77
N THR A 55 6.59 -6.69 3.37
CA THR A 55 8.01 -6.72 3.04
C THR A 55 8.60 -8.10 3.29
N VAL A 56 8.32 -8.70 4.47
CA VAL A 56 8.75 -10.08 4.76
C VAL A 56 8.16 -11.07 3.75
N ALA A 57 6.87 -10.96 3.43
CA ALA A 57 6.20 -11.87 2.50
C ALA A 57 6.78 -11.79 1.08
N LYS A 58 7.16 -10.60 0.61
CA LYS A 58 7.73 -10.38 -0.73
C LYS A 58 9.10 -11.06 -0.91
N GLU A 59 9.90 -11.16 0.14
CA GLU A 59 11.25 -11.73 0.09
C GLU A 59 11.27 -13.26 0.10
N ILE A 60 10.16 -13.91 0.49
CA ILE A 60 10.14 -15.37 0.59
C ILE A 60 9.90 -16.01 -0.78
N THR A 61 10.93 -16.71 -1.26
CA THR A 61 10.88 -17.55 -2.46
C THR A 61 11.44 -18.93 -2.14
N LEU A 62 10.68 -19.98 -2.44
CA LEU A 62 11.03 -21.35 -2.10
C LEU A 62 11.61 -22.11 -3.31
N LYS A 63 12.54 -23.02 -3.06
CA LYS A 63 13.19 -23.84 -4.10
C LYS A 63 12.20 -24.80 -4.80
N ASP A 64 11.35 -25.45 -4.01
CA ASP A 64 10.31 -26.32 -4.54
C ASP A 64 9.22 -25.45 -5.19
N LYS A 65 9.02 -25.60 -6.48
CA LYS A 65 8.10 -24.77 -7.26
C LYS A 65 6.64 -24.91 -6.82
N PHE A 66 6.22 -26.08 -6.36
CA PHE A 66 4.86 -26.30 -5.84
C PHE A 66 4.65 -25.63 -4.48
N GLU A 67 5.64 -25.74 -3.56
CA GLU A 67 5.62 -25.04 -2.30
C GLU A 67 5.65 -23.52 -2.53
N ASN A 68 6.47 -23.06 -3.49
CA ASN A 68 6.56 -21.65 -3.85
C ASN A 68 5.25 -21.09 -4.38
N MET A 69 4.45 -21.86 -5.14
CA MET A 69 3.10 -21.41 -5.53
C MET A 69 2.19 -21.17 -4.33
N GLY A 70 2.25 -22.03 -3.31
CA GLY A 70 1.51 -21.83 -2.05
C GLY A 70 1.95 -20.54 -1.34
N ALA A 71 3.26 -20.31 -1.23
CA ALA A 71 3.81 -19.08 -0.66
C ALA A 71 3.38 -17.84 -1.47
N GLN A 72 3.43 -17.91 -2.81
CA GLN A 72 3.03 -16.79 -3.68
C GLN A 72 1.55 -16.41 -3.53
N LEU A 73 0.65 -17.39 -3.35
CA LEU A 73 -0.78 -17.12 -3.13
C LEU A 73 -1.01 -16.35 -1.83
N VAL A 74 -0.33 -16.70 -0.74
CA VAL A 74 -0.43 -15.95 0.52
C VAL A 74 0.27 -14.60 0.43
N ARG A 75 1.37 -14.49 -0.31
CA ARG A 75 1.98 -13.20 -0.62
C ARG A 75 1.01 -12.25 -1.31
N GLU A 76 0.17 -12.76 -2.22
CA GLU A 76 -0.88 -11.98 -2.88
C GLU A 76 -1.93 -11.45 -1.87
N VAL A 77 -2.28 -12.24 -0.84
CA VAL A 77 -3.16 -11.79 0.26
C VAL A 77 -2.56 -10.58 0.98
N SER A 78 -1.27 -10.67 1.34
CA SER A 78 -0.56 -9.59 2.01
C SER A 78 -0.49 -8.33 1.13
N SER A 79 -0.11 -8.48 -0.14
CA SER A 79 0.00 -7.37 -1.10
C SER A 79 -1.34 -6.68 -1.34
N LYS A 80 -2.43 -7.45 -1.55
CA LYS A 80 -3.77 -6.87 -1.76
C LYS A 80 -4.29 -6.13 -0.53
N THR A 81 -4.00 -6.64 0.66
CA THR A 81 -4.39 -5.96 1.90
C THR A 81 -3.64 -4.64 2.03
N ASN A 82 -2.34 -4.64 1.71
CA ASN A 82 -1.54 -3.41 1.66
C ASN A 82 -2.09 -2.39 0.66
N ASP A 83 -2.42 -2.83 -0.57
CA ASP A 83 -2.93 -1.94 -1.64
C ASP A 83 -4.24 -1.23 -1.24
N ILE A 84 -5.12 -1.90 -0.46
CA ILE A 84 -6.47 -1.39 -0.14
C ILE A 84 -6.50 -0.66 1.21
N ALA A 85 -5.81 -1.17 2.21
CA ALA A 85 -5.87 -0.68 3.58
C ALA A 85 -4.54 -0.11 4.10
N GLY A 86 -3.43 -0.39 3.41
CA GLY A 86 -2.09 0.06 3.75
C GLY A 86 -1.51 -0.53 5.03
N ASP A 87 -2.30 -1.33 5.76
CA ASP A 87 -1.93 -2.01 7.01
C ASP A 87 -2.69 -3.34 7.10
N GLY A 88 -2.44 -4.14 8.16
CA GLY A 88 -3.10 -5.42 8.43
C GLY A 88 -2.58 -6.60 7.60
N THR A 89 -1.46 -6.45 6.94
CA THR A 89 -0.85 -7.46 6.07
C THR A 89 -0.49 -8.75 6.83
N THR A 90 0.05 -8.62 8.03
CA THR A 90 0.34 -9.75 8.92
C THR A 90 -0.94 -10.44 9.41
N THR A 91 -1.95 -9.67 9.80
CA THR A 91 -3.27 -10.21 10.20
C THR A 91 -3.92 -11.00 9.07
N ALA A 92 -3.87 -10.49 7.83
CA ALA A 92 -4.41 -11.16 6.65
C ALA A 92 -3.67 -12.49 6.38
N THR A 93 -2.35 -12.51 6.51
CA THR A 93 -1.52 -13.70 6.35
C THR A 93 -1.86 -14.78 7.40
N VAL A 94 -2.01 -14.38 8.66
CA VAL A 94 -2.40 -15.27 9.77
C VAL A 94 -3.80 -15.85 9.54
N LEU A 95 -4.75 -15.02 9.11
CA LEU A 95 -6.11 -15.46 8.78
C LEU A 95 -6.12 -16.45 7.60
N ALA A 96 -5.37 -16.17 6.53
CA ALA A 96 -5.29 -17.07 5.38
C ALA A 96 -4.72 -18.44 5.77
N GLN A 97 -3.65 -18.46 6.55
CA GLN A 97 -3.08 -19.69 7.10
C GLN A 97 -4.11 -20.45 7.95
N ALA A 98 -4.81 -19.76 8.84
CA ALA A 98 -5.77 -20.39 9.74
C ALA A 98 -6.97 -20.97 8.98
N ILE A 99 -7.54 -20.23 8.01
CA ILE A 99 -8.66 -20.70 7.19
C ILE A 99 -8.24 -21.93 6.39
N LEU A 100 -7.05 -21.90 5.77
CA LEU A 100 -6.55 -23.02 4.99
C LEU A 100 -6.28 -24.25 5.84
N ASN A 101 -5.59 -24.09 6.98
CA ASN A 101 -5.26 -25.22 7.86
C ASN A 101 -6.50 -25.86 8.51
N GLU A 102 -7.54 -25.09 8.83
CA GLU A 102 -8.80 -25.65 9.30
C GLU A 102 -9.60 -26.27 8.15
N GLY A 103 -9.64 -25.62 6.99
CA GLY A 103 -10.42 -26.08 5.83
C GLY A 103 -9.91 -27.38 5.24
N ILE A 104 -8.59 -27.57 5.18
CA ILE A 104 -8.00 -28.79 4.61
C ILE A 104 -8.36 -30.04 5.39
N LYS A 105 -8.59 -29.95 6.69
CA LYS A 105 -9.06 -31.07 7.51
C LYS A 105 -10.41 -31.60 7.03
N SER A 106 -11.32 -30.69 6.67
CA SER A 106 -12.64 -31.02 6.14
C SER A 106 -12.56 -31.59 4.72
N VAL A 107 -11.70 -31.02 3.86
CA VAL A 107 -11.46 -31.54 2.50
C VAL A 107 -10.89 -32.97 2.56
N THR A 108 -9.90 -33.21 3.43
CA THR A 108 -9.30 -34.53 3.62
C THR A 108 -10.31 -35.53 4.20
N ALA A 109 -11.27 -35.06 5.01
CA ALA A 109 -12.38 -35.86 5.50
C ALA A 109 -13.46 -36.20 4.45
N GLY A 110 -13.31 -35.70 3.20
CA GLY A 110 -14.20 -36.00 2.08
C GLY A 110 -15.36 -35.02 1.89
N MET A 111 -15.36 -33.87 2.59
CA MET A 111 -16.34 -32.82 2.38
C MET A 111 -16.13 -32.12 1.03
N ASN A 112 -17.20 -31.63 0.41
CA ASN A 112 -17.15 -30.93 -0.87
C ASN A 112 -16.45 -29.55 -0.73
N PRO A 113 -15.27 -29.36 -1.36
CA PRO A 113 -14.52 -28.11 -1.22
C PRO A 113 -15.29 -26.87 -1.71
N MET A 114 -16.12 -27.03 -2.74
CA MET A 114 -16.91 -25.92 -3.29
C MET A 114 -18.01 -25.47 -2.31
N ASP A 115 -18.63 -26.40 -1.60
CA ASP A 115 -19.60 -26.06 -0.57
C ASP A 115 -18.95 -25.53 0.70
N LEU A 116 -17.79 -26.07 1.09
CA LEU A 116 -16.99 -25.47 2.17
C LEU A 116 -16.68 -24.00 1.86
N LYS A 117 -16.23 -23.68 0.63
CA LYS A 117 -15.98 -22.31 0.20
C LYS A 117 -17.23 -21.43 0.28
N ARG A 118 -18.38 -21.92 -0.20
CA ARG A 118 -19.65 -21.18 -0.09
C ARG A 118 -20.02 -20.87 1.36
N GLY A 119 -19.79 -21.81 2.26
CA GLY A 119 -20.01 -21.62 3.70
C GLY A 119 -19.06 -20.56 4.29
N ILE A 120 -17.78 -20.57 3.90
CA ILE A 120 -16.81 -19.55 4.29
C ILE A 120 -17.25 -18.18 3.76
N ASP A 121 -17.68 -18.06 2.50
CA ASP A 121 -18.13 -16.81 1.89
C ASP A 121 -19.35 -16.22 2.63
N ILE A 122 -20.31 -17.05 3.02
CA ILE A 122 -21.48 -16.64 3.84
C ILE A 122 -21.01 -16.08 5.19
N ALA A 123 -20.12 -16.79 5.86
CA ALA A 123 -19.62 -16.39 7.18
C ALA A 123 -18.79 -15.10 7.11
N VAL A 124 -17.95 -14.93 6.09
CA VAL A 124 -17.16 -13.69 5.85
C VAL A 124 -18.09 -12.50 5.71
N LYS A 125 -19.13 -12.61 4.87
CA LYS A 125 -20.09 -11.53 4.67
C LYS A 125 -20.74 -11.12 6.00
N THR A 126 -21.18 -12.09 6.80
CA THR A 126 -21.80 -11.85 8.11
C THR A 126 -20.83 -11.16 9.08
N VAL A 127 -19.57 -11.61 9.13
CA VAL A 127 -18.53 -10.99 9.99
C VAL A 127 -18.20 -9.56 9.54
N VAL A 128 -18.07 -9.33 8.24
CA VAL A 128 -17.79 -7.98 7.69
C VAL A 128 -18.95 -7.02 7.99
N GLU A 129 -20.20 -7.45 7.83
CA GLU A 129 -21.37 -6.65 8.19
C GLU A 129 -21.39 -6.34 9.70
N ASN A 130 -21.01 -7.30 10.55
CA ASN A 130 -20.89 -7.09 11.99
C ASN A 130 -19.78 -6.08 12.31
N ILE A 131 -18.58 -6.22 11.74
CA ILE A 131 -17.46 -5.27 11.93
C ILE A 131 -17.90 -3.84 11.59
N ARG A 132 -18.56 -3.65 10.43
CA ARG A 132 -19.08 -2.34 10.03
C ARG A 132 -20.13 -1.79 11.00
N SER A 133 -20.99 -2.65 11.55
CA SER A 133 -22.04 -2.21 12.47
C SER A 133 -21.55 -1.78 13.84
N ILE A 134 -20.40 -2.31 14.30
CA ILE A 134 -19.79 -1.97 15.60
C ILE A 134 -18.73 -0.90 15.49
N ALA A 135 -18.35 -0.51 14.27
CA ALA A 135 -17.36 0.53 14.04
C ALA A 135 -17.82 1.89 14.59
N LYS A 136 -16.92 2.57 15.28
CA LYS A 136 -17.15 3.93 15.80
C LYS A 136 -16.38 4.93 14.95
N PRO A 137 -16.96 6.10 14.61
CA PRO A 137 -16.23 7.13 13.88
C PRO A 137 -14.94 7.54 14.60
N ALA A 138 -13.86 7.76 13.84
CA ALA A 138 -12.60 8.31 14.34
C ALA A 138 -12.56 9.82 14.08
N ASP A 139 -13.45 10.57 14.75
CA ASP A 139 -13.65 11.99 14.48
C ASP A 139 -12.74 12.90 15.28
N ASP A 140 -12.17 12.44 16.38
CA ASP A 140 -11.28 13.20 17.23
C ASP A 140 -9.80 12.86 17.00
N PHE A 141 -8.93 13.85 17.22
CA PHE A 141 -7.49 13.67 17.09
C PHE A 141 -6.90 12.66 18.07
N LYS A 142 -7.58 12.41 19.20
CA LYS A 142 -7.16 11.40 20.16
C LYS A 142 -7.30 10.00 19.59
N ALA A 143 -8.41 9.69 18.90
CA ALA A 143 -8.57 8.41 18.22
C ALA A 143 -7.52 8.21 17.12
N ILE A 144 -7.21 9.27 16.35
CA ILE A 144 -6.15 9.26 15.33
C ILE A 144 -4.78 8.98 15.97
N GLU A 145 -4.43 9.68 17.07
CA GLU A 145 -3.19 9.46 17.83
C GLU A 145 -3.10 8.00 18.32
N GLN A 146 -4.19 7.46 18.84
CA GLN A 146 -4.24 6.08 19.35
C GLN A 146 -4.05 5.05 18.23
N VAL A 147 -4.77 5.19 17.12
CA VAL A 147 -4.61 4.30 15.95
C VAL A 147 -3.18 4.37 15.42
N GLY A 148 -2.64 5.57 15.22
CA GLY A 148 -1.26 5.76 14.76
C GLY A 148 -0.24 5.15 15.72
N SER A 149 -0.44 5.31 17.02
CA SER A 149 0.44 4.70 18.04
C SER A 149 0.38 3.18 17.99
N ILE A 150 -0.80 2.57 17.89
CA ILE A 150 -0.96 1.11 17.84
C ILE A 150 -0.33 0.53 16.57
N SER A 151 -0.60 1.10 15.42
CA SER A 151 -0.01 0.66 14.14
C SER A 151 1.52 0.85 14.14
N ALA A 152 2.03 1.88 14.80
CA ALA A 152 3.46 2.10 15.02
C ALA A 152 4.07 1.25 16.16
N ASN A 153 3.51 0.08 16.48
CA ASN A 153 3.98 -0.79 17.57
C ASN A 153 3.99 -0.15 18.97
N SER A 154 2.95 0.60 19.29
CA SER A 154 2.77 1.35 20.54
C SER A 154 3.73 2.54 20.71
N ASP A 155 4.26 3.07 19.62
CA ASP A 155 5.06 4.31 19.63
C ASP A 155 4.14 5.53 19.63
N THR A 156 3.95 6.12 20.82
CA THR A 156 3.09 7.29 21.00
C THR A 156 3.65 8.56 20.34
N THR A 157 4.94 8.60 20.06
CA THR A 157 5.58 9.74 19.39
C THR A 157 5.13 9.81 17.93
N VAL A 158 5.12 8.66 17.27
CA VAL A 158 4.62 8.53 15.89
C VAL A 158 3.13 8.88 15.82
N GLY A 159 2.31 8.35 16.72
CA GLY A 159 0.87 8.66 16.74
C GLY A 159 0.58 10.15 16.92
N LYS A 160 1.28 10.82 17.83
CA LYS A 160 1.18 12.27 18.02
C LYS A 160 1.57 13.06 16.78
N LEU A 161 2.67 12.67 16.14
CA LEU A 161 3.18 13.33 14.95
C LEU A 161 2.18 13.26 13.79
N ILE A 162 1.55 12.11 13.58
CA ILE A 162 0.51 11.90 12.56
C ILE A 162 -0.75 12.72 12.90
N ALA A 163 -1.20 12.70 14.17
CA ALA A 163 -2.34 13.48 14.59
C ALA A 163 -2.11 14.99 14.38
N GLN A 164 -0.93 15.50 14.72
CA GLN A 164 -0.54 16.89 14.47
C GLN A 164 -0.47 17.23 12.98
N ALA A 165 0.01 16.30 12.15
CA ALA A 165 0.02 16.47 10.70
C ALA A 165 -1.41 16.60 10.17
N MET A 166 -2.31 15.68 10.56
CA MET A 166 -3.73 15.75 10.18
C MET A 166 -4.45 16.99 10.71
N GLU A 167 -4.09 17.48 11.88
CA GLU A 167 -4.65 18.73 12.42
C GLU A 167 -4.29 19.93 11.54
N LYS A 168 -3.05 19.98 11.03
CA LYS A 168 -2.56 21.10 10.21
C LYS A 168 -3.12 21.09 8.78
N VAL A 169 -3.20 19.92 8.13
CA VAL A 169 -3.63 19.83 6.72
C VAL A 169 -5.08 19.34 6.57
N GLY A 170 -5.75 18.98 7.65
CA GLY A 170 -7.09 18.40 7.65
C GLY A 170 -7.06 16.87 7.48
N LYS A 171 -8.21 16.23 7.75
CA LYS A 171 -8.33 14.75 7.71
C LYS A 171 -8.08 14.16 6.33
N GLU A 172 -8.41 14.88 5.27
CA GLU A 172 -8.20 14.51 3.88
C GLU A 172 -6.92 15.13 3.29
N GLY A 173 -6.16 15.85 4.12
CA GLY A 173 -4.93 16.51 3.70
C GLY A 173 -3.82 15.53 3.31
N VAL A 174 -2.92 16.00 2.47
CA VAL A 174 -1.79 15.19 2.01
C VAL A 174 -0.71 15.17 3.08
N ILE A 175 -0.29 13.98 3.48
CA ILE A 175 0.83 13.76 4.39
C ILE A 175 1.80 12.82 3.70
N THR A 176 3.07 13.20 3.67
CA THR A 176 4.18 12.41 3.12
C THR A 176 5.22 12.13 4.20
N VAL A 177 5.93 11.03 4.07
CA VAL A 177 7.01 10.64 4.99
C VAL A 177 8.33 10.63 4.22
N GLU A 178 9.31 11.37 4.73
CA GLU A 178 10.63 11.51 4.09
C GLU A 178 11.75 11.20 5.08
N GLU A 179 12.91 10.85 4.54
CA GLU A 179 14.13 10.70 5.33
C GLU A 179 14.64 12.09 5.73
N GLY A 180 14.76 12.34 7.02
CA GLY A 180 15.34 13.57 7.56
C GLY A 180 16.87 13.53 7.60
N SER A 181 17.48 14.67 7.75
CA SER A 181 18.94 14.81 7.90
C SER A 181 19.43 14.82 9.35
N GLY A 182 18.50 14.80 10.31
CA GLY A 182 18.74 14.90 11.74
C GLY A 182 18.48 13.60 12.51
N PHE A 183 18.65 13.68 13.83
CA PHE A 183 18.36 12.56 14.74
C PHE A 183 16.91 12.58 15.25
N GLU A 184 16.23 13.71 15.17
CA GLU A 184 14.87 13.92 15.66
C GLU A 184 13.89 14.00 14.50
N ASP A 185 12.67 13.54 14.74
CA ASP A 185 11.58 13.67 13.79
C ASP A 185 11.11 15.12 13.75
N ALA A 186 10.74 15.59 12.56
CA ALA A 186 10.19 16.91 12.35
C ALA A 186 8.93 16.88 11.49
N LEU A 187 8.05 17.84 11.70
CA LEU A 187 6.84 18.04 10.92
C LEU A 187 6.87 19.42 10.27
N ASP A 188 7.00 19.45 8.97
CA ASP A 188 6.91 20.66 8.16
C ASP A 188 5.57 20.67 7.39
N VAL A 189 5.03 21.86 7.14
CA VAL A 189 3.92 22.03 6.21
C VAL A 189 4.39 22.93 5.10
N VAL A 190 4.29 22.44 3.87
CA VAL A 190 4.79 23.11 2.68
C VAL A 190 3.68 23.26 1.64
N GLU A 191 3.86 24.16 0.69
CA GLU A 191 2.96 24.28 -0.45
C GLU A 191 3.00 22.99 -1.30
N GLY A 192 1.84 22.50 -1.69
CA GLY A 192 1.77 21.27 -2.46
C GLY A 192 0.35 20.81 -2.72
N MET A 193 0.18 19.80 -3.56
CA MET A 193 -1.11 19.19 -3.82
C MET A 193 -1.00 17.74 -4.28
N GLN A 194 -2.09 17.01 -4.12
CA GLN A 194 -2.30 15.69 -4.71
C GLN A 194 -3.46 15.72 -5.72
N PHE A 195 -3.33 14.96 -6.80
CA PHE A 195 -4.43 14.69 -7.73
C PHE A 195 -4.46 13.23 -8.19
N ASP A 196 -5.66 12.76 -8.56
CA ASP A 196 -5.97 11.34 -8.83
C ASP A 196 -5.60 10.99 -10.28
N ARG A 197 -4.33 11.05 -10.60
CA ARG A 197 -3.75 10.56 -11.87
C ARG A 197 -2.35 10.03 -11.58
N GLY A 198 -2.12 8.79 -11.94
CA GLY A 198 -0.80 8.16 -11.84
C GLY A 198 -0.04 8.17 -13.16
N TYR A 199 1.09 7.47 -13.17
CA TYR A 199 1.92 7.38 -14.38
C TYR A 199 1.18 6.66 -15.52
N ILE A 200 1.39 7.14 -16.75
CA ILE A 200 0.80 6.54 -17.97
C ILE A 200 1.41 5.17 -18.27
N SER A 201 2.65 4.93 -17.85
CA SER A 201 3.36 3.67 -18.05
C SER A 201 4.08 3.23 -16.77
N PRO A 202 3.96 1.95 -16.35
CA PRO A 202 4.68 1.43 -15.19
C PRO A 202 6.21 1.46 -15.35
N TYR A 203 6.72 1.60 -16.56
CA TYR A 203 8.16 1.74 -16.81
C TYR A 203 8.74 3.09 -16.39
N PHE A 204 7.92 4.03 -15.95
CA PHE A 204 8.39 5.26 -15.32
C PHE A 204 8.72 5.08 -13.84
N ALA A 205 8.20 4.03 -13.19
CA ALA A 205 8.51 3.73 -11.79
C ALA A 205 10.01 3.45 -11.61
N ASN A 206 10.64 4.17 -10.69
CA ASN A 206 12.07 4.02 -10.36
C ASN A 206 12.29 3.41 -8.97
N LYS A 207 11.24 3.28 -8.17
CA LYS A 207 11.21 2.56 -6.90
C LYS A 207 10.43 1.26 -7.11
N GLN A 208 11.14 0.14 -7.13
CA GLN A 208 10.51 -1.16 -7.40
C GLN A 208 9.71 -1.69 -6.20
N ASP A 209 10.10 -1.32 -5.00
CA ASP A 209 9.46 -1.77 -3.75
C ASP A 209 8.05 -1.18 -3.61
N THR A 210 7.89 0.12 -3.93
CA THR A 210 6.62 0.86 -3.84
C THR A 210 5.91 1.02 -5.18
N LEU A 211 6.53 0.62 -6.29
CA LEU A 211 6.04 0.85 -7.66
C LEU A 211 5.73 2.33 -7.94
N THR A 212 6.57 3.24 -7.43
CA THR A 212 6.42 4.68 -7.61
C THR A 212 7.55 5.28 -8.45
N ALA A 213 7.26 6.40 -9.10
CA ALA A 213 8.26 7.27 -9.70
C ALA A 213 8.50 8.46 -8.75
N GLU A 214 9.68 8.52 -8.15
CA GLU A 214 10.11 9.64 -7.31
C GLU A 214 11.07 10.54 -8.09
N LEU A 215 10.73 11.82 -8.17
CA LEU A 215 11.48 12.84 -8.88
C LEU A 215 11.91 13.92 -7.89
N GLU A 216 13.21 14.10 -7.71
CA GLU A 216 13.80 15.13 -6.82
C GLU A 216 14.18 16.36 -7.61
N ASN A 217 13.73 17.53 -7.16
CA ASN A 217 13.92 18.82 -7.82
C ASN A 217 13.59 18.83 -9.32
N PRO A 218 12.43 18.25 -9.72
CA PRO A 218 12.07 18.09 -11.12
C PRO A 218 11.66 19.41 -11.76
N PHE A 219 11.78 19.45 -13.08
CA PHE A 219 11.00 20.35 -13.92
C PHE A 219 9.60 19.77 -14.16
N ILE A 220 8.62 20.65 -14.36
CA ILE A 220 7.22 20.30 -14.58
C ILE A 220 6.75 20.99 -15.87
N LEU A 221 6.37 20.19 -16.85
CA LEU A 221 5.78 20.66 -18.11
C LEU A 221 4.27 20.43 -18.09
N LEU A 222 3.49 21.49 -18.29
CA LEU A 222 2.03 21.47 -18.33
C LEU A 222 1.55 21.73 -19.76
N VAL A 223 0.75 20.80 -20.32
CA VAL A 223 0.28 20.88 -21.71
C VAL A 223 -1.21 20.58 -21.79
N ASP A 224 -1.99 21.51 -22.32
CA ASP A 224 -3.44 21.34 -22.53
C ASP A 224 -3.75 20.74 -23.91
N LYS A 225 -3.05 19.68 -24.27
CA LYS A 225 -3.32 18.84 -25.45
C LYS A 225 -2.76 17.45 -25.29
N LYS A 226 -3.13 16.55 -26.19
CA LYS A 226 -2.49 15.24 -26.34
C LYS A 226 -1.14 15.37 -27.03
N ILE A 227 -0.18 14.57 -26.55
CA ILE A 227 1.17 14.51 -27.11
C ILE A 227 1.36 13.10 -27.71
N SER A 228 1.36 13.01 -29.04
CA SER A 228 1.60 11.76 -29.77
C SER A 228 2.91 11.77 -30.56
N ASN A 229 3.38 12.95 -30.96
CA ASN A 229 4.59 13.14 -31.76
C ASN A 229 5.75 13.59 -30.87
N ILE A 230 6.83 12.80 -30.82
CA ILE A 230 8.01 13.12 -30.02
C ILE A 230 8.72 14.40 -30.46
N ARG A 231 8.58 14.78 -31.74
CA ARG A 231 9.24 15.98 -32.29
C ARG A 231 8.84 17.25 -31.57
N GLU A 232 7.60 17.32 -31.09
CA GLU A 232 7.10 18.47 -30.34
C GLU A 232 7.81 18.64 -28.97
N LEU A 233 8.34 17.57 -28.41
CA LEU A 233 9.04 17.56 -27.13
C LEU A 233 10.56 17.71 -27.22
N ILE A 234 11.16 17.56 -28.40
CA ILE A 234 12.63 17.47 -28.54
C ILE A 234 13.33 18.66 -27.90
N SER A 235 12.88 19.88 -28.18
CA SER A 235 13.47 21.12 -27.67
C SER A 235 13.50 21.15 -26.13
N VAL A 236 12.39 20.79 -25.49
CA VAL A 236 12.27 20.74 -24.03
C VAL A 236 13.13 19.59 -23.45
N LEU A 237 13.08 18.39 -24.06
CA LEU A 237 13.82 17.23 -23.58
C LEU A 237 15.34 17.47 -23.65
N GLU A 238 15.84 18.07 -24.73
CA GLU A 238 17.26 18.42 -24.85
C GLU A 238 17.69 19.49 -23.84
N ALA A 239 16.84 20.48 -23.60
CA ALA A 239 17.11 21.52 -22.62
C ALA A 239 17.14 20.95 -21.19
N VAL A 240 16.20 20.09 -20.83
CA VAL A 240 16.14 19.43 -19.52
C VAL A 240 17.30 18.45 -19.34
N ALA A 241 17.61 17.64 -20.37
CA ALA A 241 18.72 16.67 -20.31
C ALA A 241 20.08 17.35 -20.01
N LYS A 242 20.32 18.55 -20.54
CA LYS A 242 21.54 19.32 -20.25
C LYS A 242 21.65 19.74 -18.78
N THR A 243 20.54 19.86 -18.06
CA THR A 243 20.54 20.22 -16.63
C THR A 243 20.76 19.03 -15.71
N GLY A 244 20.53 17.81 -16.18
CA GLY A 244 20.56 16.58 -15.40
C GLY A 244 19.38 16.41 -14.43
N LYS A 245 18.42 17.34 -14.39
CA LYS A 245 17.23 17.28 -13.54
C LYS A 245 16.16 16.39 -14.16
N PRO A 246 15.30 15.74 -13.33
CA PRO A 246 14.15 14.99 -13.83
C PRO A 246 13.08 15.90 -14.42
N LEU A 247 12.18 15.31 -15.21
CA LEU A 247 11.04 16.00 -15.83
C LEU A 247 9.73 15.25 -15.52
N LEU A 248 8.74 15.96 -15.00
CA LEU A 248 7.34 15.51 -15.01
C LEU A 248 6.60 16.17 -16.16
N ILE A 249 5.90 15.38 -16.97
CA ILE A 249 5.02 15.86 -18.03
C ILE A 249 3.58 15.62 -17.60
N ILE A 250 2.78 16.69 -17.50
CA ILE A 250 1.34 16.63 -17.25
C ILE A 250 0.62 17.12 -18.50
N ALA A 251 -0.02 16.21 -19.21
CA ALA A 251 -0.70 16.51 -20.46
C ALA A 251 -2.10 15.90 -20.50
N GLU A 252 -2.95 16.30 -21.45
CA GLU A 252 -4.23 15.62 -21.64
C GLU A 252 -4.06 14.11 -21.81
N ASP A 253 -3.10 13.70 -22.62
CA ASP A 253 -2.60 12.34 -22.76
C ASP A 253 -1.20 12.35 -23.38
N VAL A 254 -0.43 11.27 -23.15
CA VAL A 254 0.83 11.03 -23.87
C VAL A 254 0.75 9.62 -24.45
N GLU A 255 0.79 9.51 -25.77
CA GLU A 255 0.55 8.24 -26.45
C GLU A 255 1.50 8.02 -27.64
N GLY A 256 1.39 6.87 -28.27
CA GLY A 256 2.09 6.55 -29.52
C GLY A 256 3.63 6.64 -29.44
N GLU A 257 4.22 7.28 -30.45
CA GLU A 257 5.67 7.42 -30.58
C GLU A 257 6.27 8.24 -29.42
N ALA A 258 5.57 9.28 -28.96
CA ALA A 258 6.03 10.10 -27.85
C ALA A 258 6.19 9.29 -26.57
N LEU A 259 5.17 8.52 -26.18
CA LEU A 259 5.23 7.67 -24.99
C LEU A 259 6.33 6.61 -25.09
N ALA A 260 6.41 5.90 -26.22
CA ALA A 260 7.43 4.87 -26.43
C ALA A 260 8.86 5.43 -26.31
N THR A 261 9.09 6.60 -26.89
CA THR A 261 10.42 7.26 -26.84
C THR A 261 10.75 7.73 -25.43
N LEU A 262 9.80 8.31 -24.69
CA LEU A 262 10.01 8.72 -23.30
C LEU A 262 10.35 7.52 -22.41
N VAL A 263 9.62 6.42 -22.53
CA VAL A 263 9.86 5.18 -21.79
C VAL A 263 11.25 4.63 -22.07
N VAL A 264 11.66 4.52 -23.36
CA VAL A 264 12.97 3.99 -23.74
C VAL A 264 14.10 4.88 -23.20
N ASN A 265 13.97 6.20 -23.27
CA ASN A 265 15.00 7.12 -22.78
C ASN A 265 15.10 7.12 -21.25
N ASN A 266 13.95 6.97 -20.55
CA ASN A 266 13.94 6.79 -19.10
C ASN A 266 14.61 5.49 -18.68
N MET A 267 14.27 4.36 -19.34
CA MET A 267 14.89 3.06 -19.06
C MET A 267 16.41 3.03 -19.33
N ARG A 268 16.87 3.78 -20.33
CA ARG A 268 18.31 3.92 -20.66
C ARG A 268 19.04 4.92 -19.76
N GLY A 269 18.32 5.62 -18.88
CA GLY A 269 18.90 6.64 -18.00
C GLY A 269 19.39 7.89 -18.73
N ILE A 270 18.98 8.12 -19.98
CA ILE A 270 19.35 9.30 -20.76
C ILE A 270 18.67 10.55 -20.18
N ILE A 271 17.40 10.40 -19.81
CA ILE A 271 16.64 11.43 -19.10
C ILE A 271 15.72 10.74 -18.08
N LYS A 272 15.66 11.26 -16.88
CA LYS A 272 14.69 10.82 -15.87
C LYS A 272 13.37 11.55 -16.14
N VAL A 273 12.36 10.83 -16.63
CA VAL A 273 11.07 11.41 -17.01
C VAL A 273 9.93 10.56 -16.53
N CYS A 274 8.84 11.21 -16.12
CA CYS A 274 7.55 10.58 -15.87
C CYS A 274 6.46 11.36 -16.59
N ALA A 275 5.49 10.68 -17.16
CA ALA A 275 4.34 11.29 -17.81
C ALA A 275 3.04 10.85 -17.11
N VAL A 276 2.17 11.81 -16.83
CA VAL A 276 0.87 11.61 -16.20
C VAL A 276 -0.22 12.33 -16.99
N LYS A 277 -1.46 11.85 -16.89
CA LYS A 277 -2.61 12.56 -17.47
C LYS A 277 -3.01 13.72 -16.58
N ALA A 278 -3.38 14.83 -17.19
CA ALA A 278 -3.95 15.96 -16.48
C ALA A 278 -5.26 15.58 -15.77
N PRO A 279 -5.48 16.05 -14.52
CA PRO A 279 -6.70 15.75 -13.79
C PRO A 279 -7.91 16.48 -14.38
N GLY A 280 -9.10 15.86 -14.32
CA GLY A 280 -10.34 16.41 -14.85
C GLY A 280 -10.52 16.24 -16.35
N PHE A 281 -11.61 16.82 -16.88
CA PHE A 281 -11.99 16.79 -18.30
C PHE A 281 -12.52 18.16 -18.73
N GLY A 282 -12.32 18.53 -20.01
CA GLY A 282 -12.81 19.80 -20.56
C GLY A 282 -12.30 21.01 -19.77
N ASP A 283 -13.20 21.95 -19.46
CA ASP A 283 -12.85 23.18 -18.73
C ASP A 283 -12.30 22.95 -17.32
N ARG A 284 -12.71 21.85 -16.67
CA ARG A 284 -12.15 21.46 -15.37
C ARG A 284 -10.69 21.06 -15.49
N ARG A 285 -10.30 20.35 -16.56
CA ARG A 285 -8.89 20.01 -16.80
C ARG A 285 -8.05 21.28 -16.95
N LYS A 286 -8.54 22.26 -17.74
CA LYS A 286 -7.87 23.55 -17.91
C LYS A 286 -7.71 24.28 -16.56
N ALA A 287 -8.77 24.30 -15.76
CA ALA A 287 -8.75 24.93 -14.46
C ALA A 287 -7.76 24.24 -13.50
N MET A 288 -7.71 22.91 -13.50
CA MET A 288 -6.74 22.13 -12.69
C MET A 288 -5.30 22.32 -13.17
N LEU A 289 -5.05 22.34 -14.48
CA LEU A 289 -3.73 22.67 -15.03
C LEU A 289 -3.28 24.07 -14.60
N GLN A 290 -4.18 25.04 -14.58
CA GLN A 290 -3.88 26.40 -14.10
C GLN A 290 -3.58 26.43 -12.60
N ASP A 291 -4.29 25.65 -11.79
CA ASP A 291 -4.01 25.52 -10.36
C ASP A 291 -2.63 24.93 -10.11
N ILE A 292 -2.24 23.88 -10.87
CA ILE A 292 -0.91 23.28 -10.81
C ILE A 292 0.15 24.29 -11.30
N ALA A 293 -0.14 25.07 -12.34
CA ALA A 293 0.76 26.09 -12.85
C ALA A 293 1.10 27.14 -11.79
N ILE A 294 0.09 27.65 -11.10
CA ILE A 294 0.27 28.64 -10.03
C ILE A 294 1.05 28.04 -8.86
N LEU A 295 0.76 26.78 -8.48
CA LEU A 295 1.46 26.08 -7.41
C LEU A 295 2.95 25.87 -7.70
N THR A 296 3.31 25.62 -8.96
CA THR A 296 4.68 25.20 -9.35
C THR A 296 5.49 26.30 -10.06
N GLY A 297 4.85 27.43 -10.32
CA GLY A 297 5.44 28.51 -11.12
C GLY A 297 5.57 28.17 -12.61
N ALA A 298 4.79 27.22 -13.12
CA ALA A 298 4.78 26.83 -14.53
C ALA A 298 3.87 27.71 -15.36
N THR A 299 4.05 27.62 -16.69
CA THR A 299 3.10 28.13 -17.70
C THR A 299 2.39 26.96 -18.38
N VAL A 300 1.06 27.02 -18.49
CA VAL A 300 0.31 26.00 -19.24
C VAL A 300 0.49 26.26 -20.73
N ILE A 301 1.11 25.30 -21.43
CA ILE A 301 1.24 25.33 -22.87
C ILE A 301 -0.12 24.95 -23.51
N SER A 302 -0.76 25.91 -24.15
CA SER A 302 -2.05 25.73 -24.81
C SER A 302 -2.09 26.46 -26.15
N GLU A 303 -2.58 25.78 -27.18
CA GLU A 303 -2.75 26.36 -28.50
C GLU A 303 -3.83 27.47 -28.52
N GLU A 304 -4.79 27.40 -27.59
CA GLU A 304 -5.86 28.44 -27.48
C GLU A 304 -5.29 29.81 -27.09
N VAL A 305 -4.18 29.85 -26.36
CA VAL A 305 -3.50 31.11 -26.03
C VAL A 305 -2.32 31.40 -26.97
N GLY A 306 -2.20 30.66 -28.09
CA GLY A 306 -1.18 30.86 -29.09
C GLY A 306 0.21 30.30 -28.75
N MET A 307 0.32 29.41 -27.75
CA MET A 307 1.58 28.78 -27.38
C MET A 307 1.76 27.44 -28.09
N SER A 308 2.98 27.19 -28.58
CA SER A 308 3.37 25.91 -29.21
C SER A 308 4.33 25.16 -28.31
N LEU A 309 4.12 23.85 -28.18
CA LEU A 309 5.01 22.97 -27.40
C LEU A 309 6.44 22.94 -27.97
N GLU A 310 6.60 23.08 -29.29
CA GLU A 310 7.91 23.15 -29.95
C GLU A 310 8.74 24.38 -29.55
N GLN A 311 8.06 25.46 -29.13
CA GLN A 311 8.69 26.71 -28.71
C GLN A 311 8.87 26.81 -27.19
N ALA A 312 8.39 25.83 -26.43
CA ALA A 312 8.51 25.82 -24.98
C ALA A 312 9.99 25.79 -24.53
N THR A 313 10.28 26.58 -23.52
CA THR A 313 11.63 26.76 -22.95
C THR A 313 11.64 26.34 -21.48
N LEU A 314 12.84 26.29 -20.87
CA LEU A 314 12.97 26.03 -19.43
C LEU A 314 12.24 27.08 -18.55
N GLN A 315 12.00 28.28 -19.07
CA GLN A 315 11.30 29.33 -18.33
C GLN A 315 9.79 29.08 -18.20
N ASP A 316 9.24 28.27 -19.11
CA ASP A 316 7.84 27.87 -19.08
C ASP A 316 7.57 26.69 -18.15
N LEU A 317 8.65 26.02 -17.70
CA LEU A 317 8.59 24.86 -16.80
C LEU A 317 8.48 25.30 -15.35
N GLY A 318 7.57 24.69 -14.63
CA GLY A 318 7.51 24.78 -13.18
C GLY A 318 8.57 23.90 -12.51
N THR A 319 8.71 24.07 -11.20
CA THR A 319 9.57 23.24 -10.36
C THR A 319 8.91 22.91 -9.04
N ALA A 320 9.38 21.85 -8.40
CA ALA A 320 9.00 21.48 -7.03
C ALA A 320 10.20 20.85 -6.33
N HIS A 321 10.16 20.72 -5.01
CA HIS A 321 11.20 20.01 -4.27
C HIS A 321 11.16 18.52 -4.56
N LYS A 322 9.96 17.91 -4.48
CA LYS A 322 9.78 16.48 -4.76
C LYS A 322 8.44 16.20 -5.42
N ILE A 323 8.42 15.21 -6.31
CA ILE A 323 7.18 14.65 -6.87
C ILE A 323 7.21 13.14 -6.71
N THR A 324 6.09 12.59 -6.22
CA THR A 324 5.87 11.15 -6.13
C THR A 324 4.67 10.77 -6.98
N VAL A 325 4.88 9.90 -7.95
CA VAL A 325 3.83 9.40 -8.84
C VAL A 325 3.64 7.91 -8.60
N SER A 326 2.46 7.53 -8.16
CA SER A 326 2.04 6.14 -8.03
C SER A 326 1.25 5.69 -9.26
N LYS A 327 0.67 4.51 -9.22
CA LYS A 327 -0.22 4.02 -10.28
C LYS A 327 -1.49 4.87 -10.44
N GLU A 328 -1.96 5.51 -9.37
CA GLU A 328 -3.27 6.17 -9.32
C GLU A 328 -3.17 7.66 -8.98
N ASN A 329 -2.11 8.08 -8.30
CA ASN A 329 -1.98 9.43 -7.75
C ASN A 329 -0.64 10.08 -8.08
N THR A 330 -0.66 11.41 -8.16
CA THR A 330 0.53 12.27 -8.23
C THR A 330 0.49 13.26 -7.07
N VAL A 331 1.58 13.31 -6.30
CA VAL A 331 1.79 14.23 -5.19
C VAL A 331 2.93 15.19 -5.55
N ILE A 332 2.65 16.48 -5.50
CA ILE A 332 3.63 17.56 -5.67
C ILE A 332 3.90 18.15 -4.28
N VAL A 333 5.16 18.15 -3.87
CA VAL A 333 5.61 18.66 -2.56
C VAL A 333 6.50 19.87 -2.77
N ASP A 334 6.21 20.97 -2.06
CA ASP A 334 6.97 22.20 -2.09
C ASP A 334 7.16 22.74 -3.52
N GLY A 335 6.03 23.10 -4.13
CA GLY A 335 6.01 23.76 -5.44
C GLY A 335 6.61 25.16 -5.37
N ALA A 336 7.37 25.55 -6.40
CA ALA A 336 8.06 26.84 -6.44
C ALA A 336 7.17 28.04 -6.83
N GLY A 337 5.84 27.89 -6.76
CA GLY A 337 4.89 28.99 -7.00
C GLY A 337 4.93 30.06 -5.92
N ASP A 338 4.49 31.27 -6.27
CA ASP A 338 4.40 32.37 -5.31
C ASP A 338 3.20 32.14 -4.36
N ALA A 339 3.45 32.13 -3.06
CA ALA A 339 2.42 31.95 -2.03
C ALA A 339 1.29 33.01 -2.11
N ALA A 340 1.62 34.25 -2.51
CA ALA A 340 0.61 35.30 -2.72
C ALA A 340 -0.31 34.97 -3.91
N ALA A 341 0.24 34.45 -5.01
CA ALA A 341 -0.53 34.01 -6.17
C ALA A 341 -1.42 32.80 -5.86
N ILE A 342 -0.93 31.86 -5.04
CA ILE A 342 -1.71 30.70 -4.56
C ILE A 342 -2.88 31.18 -3.71
N ALA A 343 -2.65 32.10 -2.76
CA ALA A 343 -3.68 32.67 -1.90
C ALA A 343 -4.74 33.44 -2.72
N GLU A 344 -4.34 34.22 -3.70
CA GLU A 344 -5.26 34.92 -4.61
C GLU A 344 -6.10 33.91 -5.42
N ARG A 345 -5.49 32.83 -5.94
CA ARG A 345 -6.22 31.78 -6.65
C ARG A 345 -7.26 31.10 -5.77
N VAL A 346 -6.94 30.79 -4.55
CA VAL A 346 -7.89 30.24 -3.57
C VAL A 346 -9.06 31.18 -3.35
N GLN A 347 -8.82 32.49 -3.26
CA GLN A 347 -9.88 33.51 -3.11
C GLN A 347 -10.78 33.56 -4.35
N GLN A 348 -10.22 33.50 -5.56
CA GLN A 348 -10.97 33.45 -6.81
C GLN A 348 -11.89 32.22 -6.86
N ILE A 349 -11.40 31.04 -6.46
CA ILE A 349 -12.23 29.82 -6.45
C ILE A 349 -13.33 29.92 -5.38
N ARG A 350 -13.05 30.51 -4.21
CA ARG A 350 -14.07 30.75 -3.17
C ARG A 350 -15.19 31.67 -3.66
N ALA A 351 -14.87 32.72 -4.40
CA ALA A 351 -15.87 33.59 -5.02
C ALA A 351 -16.74 32.79 -6.02
N GLN A 352 -16.13 31.92 -6.84
CA GLN A 352 -16.89 31.05 -7.75
C GLN A 352 -17.83 30.07 -7.01
N ILE A 353 -17.46 29.60 -5.81
CA ILE A 353 -18.34 28.76 -4.96
C ILE A 353 -19.59 29.53 -4.55
N GLU A 354 -19.44 30.81 -4.15
CA GLU A 354 -20.57 31.66 -3.75
C GLU A 354 -21.50 32.00 -4.93
N GLU A 355 -20.95 32.16 -6.12
CA GLU A 355 -21.71 32.46 -7.35
C GLU A 355 -22.36 31.20 -7.97
N SER A 356 -21.88 30.02 -7.66
CA SER A 356 -22.36 28.77 -8.23
C SER A 356 -23.74 28.39 -7.73
N THR A 357 -24.67 28.12 -8.65
CA THR A 357 -26.01 27.63 -8.34
C THR A 357 -26.13 26.11 -8.39
N SER A 358 -25.13 25.41 -8.93
CA SER A 358 -25.04 23.95 -9.03
C SER A 358 -24.36 23.38 -7.78
N GLU A 359 -25.04 22.50 -7.08
CA GLU A 359 -24.47 21.80 -5.90
C GLU A 359 -23.24 20.97 -6.27
N TYR A 360 -23.29 20.30 -7.42
CA TYR A 360 -22.18 19.52 -7.96
C TYR A 360 -20.96 20.39 -8.32
N ASP A 361 -21.17 21.54 -8.96
CA ASP A 361 -20.05 22.43 -9.30
C ASP A 361 -19.47 23.08 -8.05
N ARG A 362 -20.31 23.38 -7.06
CA ARG A 362 -19.88 23.89 -5.75
C ARG A 362 -18.99 22.87 -5.04
N GLU A 363 -19.37 21.59 -5.01
CA GLU A 363 -18.57 20.51 -4.44
C GLU A 363 -17.20 20.42 -5.13
N LYS A 364 -17.16 20.44 -6.47
CA LYS A 364 -15.90 20.35 -7.21
C LYS A 364 -15.00 21.58 -7.05
N LEU A 365 -15.57 22.75 -6.86
CA LEU A 365 -14.81 23.95 -6.50
C LEU A 365 -14.25 23.87 -5.07
N GLN A 366 -15.03 23.32 -4.13
CA GLN A 366 -14.55 23.07 -2.76
C GLN A 366 -13.39 22.09 -2.73
N GLU A 367 -13.44 21.00 -3.50
CA GLU A 367 -12.32 20.07 -3.65
C GLU A 367 -11.04 20.78 -4.15
N ARG A 368 -11.16 21.69 -5.12
CA ARG A 368 -10.02 22.46 -5.64
C ARG A 368 -9.43 23.39 -4.57
N VAL A 369 -10.29 24.08 -3.80
CA VAL A 369 -9.82 24.90 -2.67
C VAL A 369 -9.08 24.05 -1.66
N ALA A 370 -9.64 22.89 -1.27
CA ALA A 370 -9.01 21.99 -0.31
C ALA A 370 -7.62 21.52 -0.78
N LYS A 371 -7.50 21.18 -2.08
CA LYS A 371 -6.23 20.76 -2.67
C LYS A 371 -5.17 21.87 -2.72
N LEU A 372 -5.57 23.11 -2.99
CA LEU A 372 -4.63 24.25 -3.06
C LEU A 372 -4.28 24.84 -1.70
N ALA A 373 -5.28 24.98 -0.81
CA ALA A 373 -5.11 25.66 0.48
C ALA A 373 -4.58 24.75 1.60
N GLY A 374 -4.73 23.41 1.44
CA GLY A 374 -4.35 22.45 2.47
C GLY A 374 -2.84 22.26 2.61
N GLY A 375 -2.08 22.47 1.54
CA GLY A 375 -0.66 22.17 1.52
C GLY A 375 -0.37 20.67 1.66
N VAL A 376 0.89 20.35 1.92
CA VAL A 376 1.36 19.00 2.20
C VAL A 376 2.11 18.99 3.53
N ALA A 377 1.70 18.13 4.46
CA ALA A 377 2.45 17.87 5.68
C ALA A 377 3.58 16.88 5.36
N VAL A 378 4.81 17.25 5.63
CA VAL A 378 6.00 16.41 5.42
C VAL A 378 6.52 15.96 6.78
N ILE A 379 6.39 14.68 7.07
CA ILE A 379 6.98 14.05 8.25
C ILE A 379 8.41 13.63 7.88
N LYS A 380 9.40 14.29 8.48
CA LYS A 380 10.82 13.99 8.30
C LYS A 380 11.28 13.08 9.43
N ILE A 381 11.73 11.89 9.08
CA ILE A 381 12.16 10.87 10.04
C ILE A 381 13.62 11.10 10.40
N GLY A 382 13.93 11.19 11.71
CA GLY A 382 15.27 11.26 12.24
C GLY A 382 15.71 9.90 12.81
N ALA A 383 16.96 9.50 12.56
CA ALA A 383 17.55 8.31 13.15
C ALA A 383 19.09 8.40 13.18
N ALA A 384 19.71 7.54 14.00
CA ALA A 384 21.16 7.51 14.13
C ALA A 384 21.85 6.73 12.99
N THR A 385 21.13 5.80 12.35
CA THR A 385 21.63 4.95 11.28
C THR A 385 20.62 4.84 10.13
N GLU A 386 21.12 4.57 8.93
CA GLU A 386 20.27 4.36 7.74
C GLU A 386 19.30 3.17 7.92
N VAL A 387 19.73 2.11 8.61
CA VAL A 387 18.90 0.91 8.87
C VAL A 387 17.73 1.27 9.80
N GLU A 388 18.01 2.03 10.87
CA GLU A 388 16.98 2.51 11.80
C GLU A 388 16.03 3.49 11.11
N MET A 389 16.55 4.36 10.26
CA MET A 389 15.75 5.33 9.52
C MET A 389 14.73 4.65 8.59
N LYS A 390 15.16 3.62 7.87
CA LYS A 390 14.27 2.86 6.99
C LYS A 390 13.18 2.11 7.77
N GLU A 391 13.56 1.42 8.85
CA GLU A 391 12.59 0.72 9.72
C GLU A 391 11.55 1.71 10.28
N LYS A 392 12.02 2.85 10.77
CA LYS A 392 11.14 3.86 11.36
C LYS A 392 10.25 4.51 10.32
N LYS A 393 10.76 4.75 9.10
CA LYS A 393 9.98 5.28 7.99
C LYS A 393 8.86 4.30 7.61
N ASP A 394 9.15 3.02 7.38
CA ASP A 394 8.16 1.99 7.05
C ASP A 394 7.05 1.96 8.12
N ARG A 395 7.41 2.01 9.39
CA ARG A 395 6.48 2.01 10.52
C ARG A 395 5.60 3.28 10.57
N VAL A 396 6.14 4.45 10.23
CA VAL A 396 5.36 5.69 10.15
C VAL A 396 4.43 5.69 8.94
N ASP A 397 4.86 5.13 7.80
CA ASP A 397 4.02 4.96 6.62
C ASP A 397 2.83 4.02 6.90
N ASP A 398 3.05 2.89 7.56
CA ASP A 398 1.99 1.97 7.99
C ASP A 398 0.99 2.66 8.93
N ALA A 399 1.51 3.40 9.93
CA ALA A 399 0.68 4.14 10.87
C ALA A 399 -0.16 5.24 10.19
N LEU A 400 0.40 5.91 9.19
CA LEU A 400 -0.32 6.90 8.39
C LEU A 400 -1.47 6.26 7.58
N HIS A 401 -1.21 5.10 6.95
CA HIS A 401 -2.25 4.36 6.23
C HIS A 401 -3.36 3.86 7.17
N ALA A 402 -2.99 3.33 8.33
CA ALA A 402 -3.95 2.90 9.34
C ALA A 402 -4.83 4.07 9.83
N THR A 403 -4.26 5.24 10.08
CA THR A 403 -5.02 6.42 10.50
C THR A 403 -5.97 6.91 9.41
N ARG A 404 -5.58 6.89 8.13
CA ARG A 404 -6.48 7.17 7.01
C ARG A 404 -7.63 6.17 6.93
N ALA A 405 -7.33 4.87 7.03
CA ALA A 405 -8.35 3.83 7.06
C ALA A 405 -9.35 4.01 8.22
N ALA A 406 -8.88 4.48 9.38
CA ALA A 406 -9.72 4.77 10.53
C ALA A 406 -10.64 5.99 10.30
N VAL A 407 -10.14 7.02 9.63
CA VAL A 407 -10.97 8.19 9.25
C VAL A 407 -12.06 7.80 8.25
N GLU A 408 -11.75 6.89 7.32
CA GLU A 408 -12.70 6.45 6.27
C GLU A 408 -13.84 5.58 6.80
N GLU A 409 -13.55 4.56 7.62
CA GLU A 409 -14.54 3.54 8.03
C GLU A 409 -14.69 3.42 9.56
N GLY A 410 -14.04 4.28 10.32
CA GLY A 410 -14.07 4.22 11.78
C GLY A 410 -13.15 3.16 12.38
N VAL A 411 -13.27 2.99 13.69
CA VAL A 411 -12.44 2.11 14.51
C VAL A 411 -13.26 1.07 15.26
N VAL A 412 -12.64 -0.06 15.53
CA VAL A 412 -13.17 -1.15 16.35
C VAL A 412 -12.19 -1.49 17.48
N ALA A 413 -12.61 -2.34 18.42
CA ALA A 413 -11.72 -2.87 19.46
C ALA A 413 -10.54 -3.62 18.80
N GLY A 414 -9.32 -3.15 19.08
CA GLY A 414 -8.10 -3.66 18.47
C GLY A 414 -7.60 -4.98 19.06
N GLY A 415 -6.38 -5.36 18.66
CA GLY A 415 -5.73 -6.57 19.16
C GLY A 415 -6.43 -7.87 18.77
N GLY A 416 -7.23 -7.88 17.70
CA GLY A 416 -8.00 -9.02 17.24
C GLY A 416 -9.31 -9.26 17.99
N VAL A 417 -9.68 -8.38 18.93
CA VAL A 417 -10.90 -8.52 19.75
C VAL A 417 -12.17 -8.39 18.90
N ALA A 418 -12.21 -7.46 17.94
CA ALA A 418 -13.36 -7.29 17.05
C ALA A 418 -13.70 -8.58 16.27
N LEU A 419 -12.69 -9.31 15.79
CA LEU A 419 -12.87 -10.61 15.12
C LEU A 419 -13.40 -11.67 16.07
N VAL A 420 -12.89 -11.75 17.32
CA VAL A 420 -13.38 -12.70 18.32
C VAL A 420 -14.83 -12.40 18.71
N ARG A 421 -15.22 -11.13 18.83
CA ARG A 421 -16.61 -10.72 19.08
C ARG A 421 -17.55 -11.07 17.92
N ALA A 422 -17.06 -10.96 16.70
CA ALA A 422 -17.82 -11.30 15.50
C ALA A 422 -18.18 -12.81 15.42
N VAL A 423 -17.54 -13.68 16.23
CA VAL A 423 -17.95 -15.09 16.39
C VAL A 423 -19.41 -15.19 16.81
N ASN A 424 -19.91 -14.28 17.65
CA ASN A 424 -21.29 -14.27 18.11
C ASN A 424 -22.29 -14.04 16.96
N ALA A 425 -21.90 -13.28 15.93
CA ALA A 425 -22.72 -13.07 14.73
C ALA A 425 -22.88 -14.35 13.89
N LEU A 426 -22.00 -15.33 14.08
CA LEU A 426 -22.07 -16.63 13.42
C LEU A 426 -22.86 -17.68 14.21
N GLU A 427 -23.36 -17.35 15.41
CA GLU A 427 -24.17 -18.29 16.21
C GLU A 427 -25.49 -18.56 15.53
N GLY A 428 -25.82 -19.85 15.41
CA GLY A 428 -27.04 -20.28 14.73
C GLY A 428 -27.07 -20.17 13.22
N LEU A 429 -26.02 -19.57 12.60
CA LEU A 429 -25.88 -19.48 11.15
C LEU A 429 -25.63 -20.87 10.55
N LYS A 430 -26.44 -21.25 9.56
CA LYS A 430 -26.34 -22.53 8.85
C LYS A 430 -26.27 -22.31 7.36
N GLY A 431 -25.52 -23.15 6.67
CA GLY A 431 -25.51 -23.23 5.22
C GLY A 431 -26.69 -24.01 4.67
N ALA A 432 -26.81 -24.08 3.36
CA ALA A 432 -27.86 -24.85 2.68
C ALA A 432 -27.67 -26.38 2.85
N ASN A 433 -26.48 -26.83 3.22
CA ASN A 433 -26.13 -28.22 3.50
C ASN A 433 -25.08 -28.31 4.63
N GLU A 434 -24.71 -29.55 5.00
CA GLU A 434 -23.74 -29.82 6.07
C GLU A 434 -22.34 -29.29 5.73
N ASP A 435 -21.90 -29.41 4.48
CA ASP A 435 -20.57 -28.96 4.03
C ASP A 435 -20.47 -27.44 4.07
N GLN A 436 -21.53 -26.70 3.69
CA GLN A 436 -21.57 -25.24 3.86
C GLN A 436 -21.57 -24.84 5.34
N THR A 437 -22.27 -25.58 6.19
CA THR A 437 -22.26 -25.35 7.64
C THR A 437 -20.86 -25.62 8.22
N ALA A 438 -20.16 -26.63 7.73
CA ALA A 438 -18.77 -26.89 8.08
C ALA A 438 -17.85 -25.72 7.63
N GLY A 439 -18.08 -25.13 6.45
CA GLY A 439 -17.41 -23.92 5.98
C GLY A 439 -17.56 -22.73 6.92
N ILE A 440 -18.78 -22.50 7.44
CA ILE A 440 -19.04 -21.48 8.46
C ILE A 440 -18.23 -21.75 9.73
N ASN A 441 -18.17 -23.01 10.16
CA ASN A 441 -17.43 -23.40 11.35
C ASN A 441 -15.90 -23.29 11.18
N ILE A 442 -15.39 -23.48 9.97
CA ILE A 442 -13.97 -23.23 9.64
C ILE A 442 -13.66 -21.75 9.92
N LEU A 443 -14.46 -20.83 9.38
CA LEU A 443 -14.23 -19.41 9.60
C LEU A 443 -14.37 -19.04 11.08
N ARG A 444 -15.39 -19.56 11.78
CA ARG A 444 -15.59 -19.33 13.22
C ARG A 444 -14.34 -19.62 14.06
N ARG A 445 -13.57 -20.65 13.69
CA ARG A 445 -12.30 -20.98 14.35
C ARG A 445 -11.15 -20.11 13.89
N ALA A 446 -11.10 -19.85 12.58
CA ALA A 446 -9.99 -19.13 11.96
C ALA A 446 -9.89 -17.66 12.43
N ILE A 447 -11.02 -16.98 12.67
CA ILE A 447 -11.02 -15.57 13.08
C ILE A 447 -10.50 -15.33 14.50
N GLU A 448 -10.24 -16.37 15.29
CA GLU A 448 -9.53 -16.28 16.57
C GLU A 448 -8.00 -16.21 16.40
N ALA A 449 -7.49 -16.60 15.23
CA ALA A 449 -6.06 -16.78 15.02
C ALA A 449 -5.22 -15.49 15.23
N PRO A 450 -5.67 -14.28 14.82
CA PRO A 450 -4.90 -13.07 15.09
C PRO A 450 -4.67 -12.82 16.58
N LEU A 451 -5.71 -12.85 17.41
CA LEU A 451 -5.54 -12.69 18.86
C LEU A 451 -4.68 -13.81 19.46
N ARG A 452 -4.87 -15.07 19.03
CA ARG A 452 -4.02 -16.18 19.45
C ARG A 452 -2.55 -15.93 19.16
N GLN A 453 -2.23 -15.42 17.98
CA GLN A 453 -0.87 -15.13 17.58
C GLN A 453 -0.27 -13.95 18.37
N ILE A 454 -1.04 -12.88 18.60
CA ILE A 454 -0.62 -11.73 19.42
C ILE A 454 -0.24 -12.20 20.83
N VAL A 455 -1.09 -13.03 21.44
CA VAL A 455 -0.85 -13.58 22.79
C VAL A 455 0.36 -14.51 22.81
N ALA A 456 0.50 -15.39 21.82
CA ALA A 456 1.66 -16.27 21.70
C ALA A 456 2.98 -15.49 21.56
N ASN A 457 2.97 -14.42 20.73
CA ASN A 457 4.14 -13.55 20.59
C ASN A 457 4.46 -12.78 21.89
N ALA A 458 3.44 -12.55 22.73
CA ALA A 458 3.63 -11.95 24.06
C ALA A 458 4.23 -12.92 25.08
N GLY A 459 4.19 -14.23 24.80
CA GLY A 459 4.69 -15.28 25.70
C GLY A 459 3.63 -15.79 26.68
N ASP A 460 2.36 -15.42 26.47
CA ASP A 460 1.25 -15.84 27.30
C ASP A 460 0.49 -17.03 26.67
N GLU A 461 -0.42 -17.67 27.43
CA GLU A 461 -1.18 -18.84 26.96
C GLU A 461 -2.41 -18.41 26.14
N PRO A 462 -2.42 -18.63 24.80
CA PRO A 462 -3.48 -18.13 23.93
C PRO A 462 -4.86 -18.68 24.30
N SER A 463 -4.98 -19.92 24.72
CA SER A 463 -6.27 -20.56 25.02
C SER A 463 -6.94 -19.94 26.23
N VAL A 464 -6.17 -19.54 27.24
CA VAL A 464 -6.68 -18.87 28.44
C VAL A 464 -7.21 -17.49 28.09
N VAL A 465 -6.41 -16.70 27.34
CA VAL A 465 -6.79 -15.36 26.96
C VAL A 465 -8.02 -15.35 26.04
N ILE A 466 -8.05 -16.20 25.01
CA ILE A 466 -9.22 -16.33 24.12
C ILE A 466 -10.48 -16.67 24.90
N ASN A 467 -10.41 -17.62 25.83
CA ASN A 467 -11.58 -17.98 26.65
C ASN A 467 -12.05 -16.81 27.50
N ALA A 468 -11.14 -16.07 28.13
CA ALA A 468 -11.47 -14.88 28.90
C ALA A 468 -12.12 -13.79 28.03
N VAL A 469 -11.55 -13.51 26.85
CA VAL A 469 -12.09 -12.53 25.91
C VAL A 469 -13.47 -12.94 25.39
N LYS A 470 -13.69 -14.20 25.03
CA LYS A 470 -15.01 -14.71 24.58
C LYS A 470 -16.10 -14.57 25.64
N ASN A 471 -15.79 -14.79 26.89
CA ASN A 471 -16.73 -14.68 28.01
C ASN A 471 -16.96 -13.22 28.46
N GLY A 472 -16.16 -12.28 27.97
CA GLY A 472 -16.36 -10.86 28.23
C GLY A 472 -17.40 -10.25 27.28
N GLU A 473 -17.86 -9.04 27.58
CA GLU A 473 -18.86 -8.30 26.81
C GLU A 473 -18.28 -7.04 26.17
N GLY A 474 -18.93 -6.52 25.15
CA GLY A 474 -18.56 -5.27 24.48
C GLY A 474 -17.13 -5.28 23.95
N ASN A 475 -16.34 -4.30 24.33
CA ASN A 475 -14.95 -4.15 23.88
C ASN A 475 -13.93 -4.80 24.83
N PHE A 476 -14.38 -5.61 25.78
CA PHE A 476 -13.48 -6.29 26.72
C PHE A 476 -12.49 -7.17 25.97
N GLY A 477 -11.20 -6.95 26.22
CA GLY A 477 -10.11 -7.63 25.55
C GLY A 477 -8.88 -7.75 26.43
N TYR A 478 -7.75 -8.07 25.80
CA TYR A 478 -6.46 -8.30 26.43
C TYR A 478 -5.38 -7.41 25.82
N ASN A 479 -4.76 -6.58 26.66
CA ASN A 479 -3.59 -5.79 26.29
C ASN A 479 -2.33 -6.64 26.37
N ALA A 480 -1.86 -7.14 25.25
CA ALA A 480 -0.67 -8.00 25.18
C ALA A 480 0.65 -7.26 25.52
N ALA A 481 0.66 -5.93 25.54
CA ALA A 481 1.83 -5.16 25.96
C ALA A 481 2.03 -5.21 27.48
N THR A 482 0.93 -5.06 28.26
CA THR A 482 0.94 -4.96 29.74
C THR A 482 0.50 -6.24 30.44
N GLY A 483 -0.24 -7.13 29.77
CA GLY A 483 -0.85 -8.32 30.37
C GLY A 483 -2.17 -8.07 31.06
N GLU A 484 -2.79 -6.91 30.85
CA GLU A 484 -4.02 -6.49 31.51
C GLU A 484 -5.26 -6.75 30.66
N TYR A 485 -6.40 -7.03 31.33
CA TYR A 485 -7.71 -7.12 30.71
C TYR A 485 -8.52 -5.86 30.94
N GLY A 486 -9.28 -5.43 29.95
CA GLY A 486 -10.16 -4.26 30.07
C GLY A 486 -10.87 -3.89 28.76
N ASP A 487 -11.53 -2.75 28.74
CA ASP A 487 -12.12 -2.20 27.51
C ASP A 487 -11.02 -1.70 26.59
N MET A 488 -10.90 -2.29 25.40
CA MET A 488 -9.83 -1.98 24.45
C MET A 488 -9.91 -0.54 23.94
N LEU A 489 -11.13 0.02 23.80
CA LEU A 489 -11.32 1.41 23.38
C LEU A 489 -10.85 2.38 24.46
N GLU A 490 -11.16 2.11 25.74
CA GLU A 490 -10.69 2.91 26.87
C GLU A 490 -9.18 2.83 27.04
N MET A 491 -8.61 1.66 26.80
CA MET A 491 -7.14 1.45 26.81
C MET A 491 -6.42 2.08 25.60
N GLY A 492 -7.17 2.61 24.62
CA GLY A 492 -6.61 3.20 23.40
C GLY A 492 -6.09 2.18 22.39
N ILE A 493 -6.51 0.92 22.49
CA ILE A 493 -6.11 -0.15 21.57
C ILE A 493 -7.20 -0.29 20.51
N LEU A 494 -7.00 0.40 19.39
CA LEU A 494 -7.95 0.55 18.30
C LEU A 494 -7.39 -0.03 17.01
N ASP A 495 -8.24 -0.76 16.27
CA ASP A 495 -7.93 -1.18 14.91
C ASP A 495 -8.89 -0.47 13.94
N PRO A 496 -8.43 0.01 12.76
CA PRO A 496 -9.33 0.52 11.74
C PRO A 496 -10.26 -0.60 11.23
N ALA A 497 -11.56 -0.29 11.14
CA ALA A 497 -12.55 -1.26 10.66
C ALA A 497 -12.23 -1.72 9.23
N LYS A 498 -11.78 -0.80 8.36
CA LYS A 498 -11.35 -1.09 6.99
C LYS A 498 -10.19 -2.10 6.95
N VAL A 499 -9.17 -1.94 7.80
CA VAL A 499 -8.03 -2.86 7.90
C VAL A 499 -8.48 -4.25 8.31
N THR A 500 -9.28 -4.34 9.39
CA THR A 500 -9.74 -5.62 9.95
C THR A 500 -10.60 -6.40 8.96
N ARG A 501 -11.57 -5.75 8.29
CA ARG A 501 -12.45 -6.41 7.31
C ARG A 501 -11.70 -6.80 6.03
N SER A 502 -10.84 -5.92 5.49
CA SER A 502 -10.09 -6.18 4.26
C SER A 502 -9.12 -7.36 4.45
N ALA A 503 -8.45 -7.43 5.61
CA ALA A 503 -7.61 -8.57 5.96
C ALA A 503 -8.39 -9.89 5.91
N LEU A 504 -9.62 -9.91 6.47
CA LEU A 504 -10.49 -11.09 6.45
C LEU A 504 -10.98 -11.44 5.04
N GLU A 505 -11.44 -10.45 4.28
CA GLU A 505 -11.96 -10.63 2.92
C GLU A 505 -10.90 -11.22 1.98
N HIS A 506 -9.69 -10.65 1.99
CA HIS A 506 -8.58 -11.13 1.14
C HIS A 506 -8.08 -12.51 1.57
N ALA A 507 -7.93 -12.72 2.88
CA ALA A 507 -7.54 -14.03 3.43
C ALA A 507 -8.51 -15.13 3.01
N ALA A 508 -9.80 -14.91 3.20
CA ALA A 508 -10.83 -15.89 2.87
C ALA A 508 -10.97 -16.13 1.36
N SER A 509 -10.84 -15.07 0.55
CA SER A 509 -10.89 -15.17 -0.91
C SER A 509 -9.82 -16.14 -1.43
N VAL A 510 -8.56 -15.91 -1.06
CA VAL A 510 -7.45 -16.74 -1.54
C VAL A 510 -7.45 -18.13 -0.90
N ALA A 511 -7.66 -18.23 0.43
CA ALA A 511 -7.73 -19.52 1.11
C ALA A 511 -8.88 -20.38 0.56
N GLY A 512 -10.04 -19.78 0.24
CA GLY A 512 -11.16 -20.47 -0.39
C GLY A 512 -10.83 -21.03 -1.78
N LEU A 513 -10.08 -20.29 -2.59
CA LEU A 513 -9.58 -20.79 -3.89
C LEU A 513 -8.58 -21.93 -3.71
N MET A 514 -7.68 -21.82 -2.72
CA MET A 514 -6.71 -22.87 -2.42
C MET A 514 -7.39 -24.16 -1.95
N LEU A 515 -8.46 -24.09 -1.15
CA LEU A 515 -9.23 -25.25 -0.71
C LEU A 515 -9.92 -25.98 -1.87
N THR A 516 -10.30 -25.24 -2.92
CA THR A 516 -10.95 -25.83 -4.12
C THR A 516 -9.94 -26.30 -5.18
N THR A 517 -8.63 -26.12 -4.93
CA THR A 517 -7.59 -26.53 -5.87
C THR A 517 -7.38 -28.04 -5.82
N GLU A 518 -7.42 -28.69 -7.00
CA GLU A 518 -7.21 -30.12 -7.17
C GLU A 518 -5.91 -30.44 -7.93
N CYS A 519 -5.43 -29.50 -8.75
CA CYS A 519 -4.27 -29.72 -9.61
C CYS A 519 -3.33 -28.51 -9.56
N MET A 520 -2.04 -28.76 -9.53
CA MET A 520 -0.98 -27.76 -9.62
C MET A 520 -0.05 -28.11 -10.80
N ILE A 521 0.29 -27.11 -11.60
CA ILE A 521 1.11 -27.28 -12.82
C ILE A 521 2.28 -26.30 -12.77
N THR A 522 3.50 -26.81 -12.96
CA THR A 522 4.72 -25.98 -13.00
C THR A 522 5.66 -26.41 -14.12
N ASP A 523 6.58 -25.55 -14.50
CA ASP A 523 7.64 -25.89 -15.45
C ASP A 523 8.68 -26.82 -14.81
N ILE A 524 9.07 -27.87 -15.53
CA ILE A 524 10.23 -28.68 -15.13
C ILE A 524 11.48 -27.83 -15.37
N PRO A 525 12.39 -27.69 -14.38
CA PRO A 525 13.65 -26.98 -14.58
C PRO A 525 14.42 -27.65 -15.73
N GLU A 526 14.79 -26.87 -16.73
CA GLU A 526 15.77 -27.35 -17.72
C GLU A 526 17.13 -27.40 -17.02
N ASP A 527 17.76 -28.58 -17.01
CA ASP A 527 19.18 -28.69 -16.70
C ASP A 527 19.96 -27.90 -17.75
N LYS A 528 20.31 -26.66 -17.44
CA LYS A 528 21.27 -25.94 -18.27
C LYS A 528 22.57 -26.72 -18.19
N PRO A 529 23.06 -27.29 -19.32
CA PRO A 529 24.38 -27.91 -19.33
C PRO A 529 25.39 -26.85 -18.82
N ALA A 530 26.20 -27.25 -17.85
CA ALA A 530 27.27 -26.40 -17.37
C ALA A 530 28.06 -25.89 -18.59
N ALA A 531 28.22 -24.58 -18.68
CA ALA A 531 29.04 -23.99 -19.76
C ALA A 531 30.40 -24.71 -19.71
N PRO A 532 30.93 -25.18 -20.86
CA PRO A 532 32.22 -25.86 -20.87
C PRO A 532 33.26 -24.91 -20.29
N ASP A 533 33.96 -25.39 -19.29
CA ASP A 533 35.09 -24.73 -18.65
C ASP A 533 36.16 -24.44 -19.73
N MET A 534 36.24 -23.22 -20.23
CA MET A 534 37.27 -22.75 -21.16
C MET A 534 38.55 -22.44 -20.39
N GLY A 535 38.93 -23.33 -19.49
CA GLY A 535 40.19 -23.34 -18.81
C GLY A 535 41.18 -24.28 -19.51
N GLY A 536 41.97 -23.78 -20.45
CA GLY A 536 43.05 -24.59 -20.93
C GLY A 536 43.57 -24.24 -22.34
N MET A 537 44.00 -22.99 -22.58
CA MET A 537 44.90 -22.72 -23.69
C MET A 537 45.84 -21.56 -23.31
N GLY A 538 46.66 -21.82 -22.32
CA GLY A 538 47.83 -21.01 -21.99
C GLY A 538 49.07 -21.87 -22.11
N GLY A 539 49.78 -21.78 -23.24
CA GLY A 539 51.09 -22.43 -23.34
C GLY A 539 51.51 -22.76 -24.75
N MET A 540 51.97 -21.78 -25.52
CA MET A 540 53.04 -21.93 -26.51
C MET A 540 53.46 -20.57 -26.99
N GLY A 541 54.38 -19.95 -26.26
CA GLY A 541 55.17 -18.80 -26.66
C GLY A 541 56.62 -19.13 -26.40
N GLY A 542 57.33 -19.44 -27.41
CA GLY A 542 58.77 -19.61 -27.34
C GLY A 542 59.33 -19.96 -28.69
N MET A 543 60.10 -19.01 -29.21
CA MET A 543 61.17 -19.09 -30.21
C MET A 543 60.93 -18.26 -31.47
N MET A 544 61.61 -17.26 -31.49
CA MET A 544 62.52 -16.51 -32.37
C MET A 544 62.21 -15.04 -32.37
#